data_6b9a35ceee48aad1b1cc4271fd13911e
#
_entry.id   6b9a35ceee48aad1b1cc4271fd13911e
#
_cell.length_a   1.000
_cell.length_b   1.000
_cell.length_c   1.000
_cell.angle_alpha   90.00
_cell.angle_beta   90.00
_cell.angle_gamma   90.00
#
_symmetry.space_group_name_H-M   'P 1'
#
loop_
_entity.id
_entity.type
_entity.pdbx_description
1 polymer ?
#
loop_
_entity_poly.entity_id
_entity_poly.type
_entity_poly.pdbx_seq_one_letter_code
_entity_poly.pdbx_strand_id
1 'polypeptide(L)'
;MSSKNISNDRKSIGSDNSKVNLENLKSDYFIQKICDNINKKKSMEIVKYNKKLQKRVNLNITDYKEYSENFSSIEIEIIPKKNKNGEFISRLFSKNIRPYIHVFFNDKKEEIKNMCSTHGSHIEKIKLIIDYQVKSLNRLFFECECIESFIIKKFCRTNIIDMEYMFAGCSSLKKLIISSFNSDNVTNMKGMFVRCSSLIELDLSLFNTKNVTNMIDMFWGCSLLKEIDLSSFNTKNITDMSNMFNECSSLKNINISNFNTDNVINMSNMFYRCSSLKTLNVSNFNTNQVTDMSNMFCRCSSLKELNLSNFNTKNVTNMNCMFSGCSSLKELNLSNLNTKNVTDMSNMFSGCSLLKKLNISNFKTENVVNMSCMFHEFSSLKELKISHLNTKNVTNFNCMFSRCSNDLKMKILLENKNIKEEAFSDSY
;
A
#
# COMPACT_ATOMS: atom_id res chain seq x y z
N MET A 1 61.78 -60.13 44.91
CA MET A 1 60.39 -60.58 44.87
C MET A 1 59.64 -59.76 43.82
N SER A 2 59.09 -60.45 42.90
CA SER A 2 58.68 -60.04 41.53
C SER A 2 57.62 -58.97 41.49
N SER A 3 57.90 -57.90 40.73
CA SER A 3 56.91 -56.91 40.24
C SER A 3 56.55 -57.31 38.80
N LYS A 4 55.27 -57.69 38.59
CA LYS A 4 54.70 -57.94 37.27
C LYS A 4 54.38 -56.65 36.57
N ASN A 5 54.97 -56.45 35.41
CA ASN A 5 54.60 -55.43 34.42
C ASN A 5 53.21 -55.75 33.83
N ILE A 6 52.34 -54.80 33.94
CA ILE A 6 51.06 -54.76 33.16
C ILE A 6 51.27 -53.82 31.98
N SER A 7 51.40 -54.38 30.84
CA SER A 7 51.43 -53.61 29.57
C SER A 7 50.05 -53.03 29.22
N ASN A 8 49.98 -51.73 29.09
CA ASN A 8 48.83 -51.01 28.60
C ASN A 8 48.73 -51.12 27.07
N ASP A 9 47.93 -52.02 26.59
CA ASP A 9 47.49 -52.03 25.21
C ASP A 9 46.34 -50.99 25.06
N ARG A 10 46.68 -49.76 24.70
CA ARG A 10 45.71 -48.79 24.14
C ARG A 10 45.51 -49.14 22.69
N LYS A 11 44.49 -49.93 22.38
CA LYS A 11 43.92 -49.99 21.05
C LYS A 11 43.39 -48.63 20.65
N SER A 12 43.99 -48.01 19.68
CA SER A 12 43.45 -46.83 18.99
C SER A 12 42.11 -47.20 18.34
N ILE A 13 41.04 -46.67 18.93
CA ILE A 13 39.72 -46.71 18.24
C ILE A 13 39.82 -45.75 17.06
N GLY A 14 40.05 -46.31 15.89
CA GLY A 14 39.96 -45.60 14.67
C GLY A 14 38.54 -45.04 14.56
N SER A 15 38.40 -43.72 14.36
CA SER A 15 37.15 -43.06 14.05
C SER A 15 36.74 -43.49 12.63
N ASP A 16 36.10 -44.63 12.52
CA ASP A 16 35.41 -45.03 11.31
C ASP A 16 34.14 -44.21 11.18
N ASN A 17 34.26 -43.04 10.48
CA ASN A 17 33.14 -42.18 10.10
C ASN A 17 32.35 -42.88 8.98
N SER A 18 31.86 -44.09 9.22
CA SER A 18 30.87 -44.71 8.36
C SER A 18 29.58 -43.90 8.48
N LYS A 19 29.39 -43.03 7.48
CA LYS A 19 28.10 -42.32 7.30
C LYS A 19 27.02 -43.39 7.23
N VAL A 20 26.20 -43.50 8.29
CA VAL A 20 25.05 -44.39 8.32
C VAL A 20 24.12 -43.94 7.20
N ASN A 21 24.05 -44.69 6.11
CA ASN A 21 23.13 -44.38 5.03
C ASN A 21 21.72 -44.86 5.46
N LEU A 22 20.82 -43.92 5.71
CA LEU A 22 19.44 -44.18 6.09
C LEU A 22 18.69 -45.12 5.15
N GLU A 23 19.12 -45.19 3.89
CA GLU A 23 18.56 -46.13 2.90
C GLU A 23 18.80 -47.61 3.24
N ASN A 24 19.88 -47.88 4.00
CA ASN A 24 20.28 -49.24 4.38
C ASN A 24 19.56 -49.76 5.62
N LEU A 25 18.83 -48.89 6.33
CA LEU A 25 17.99 -49.33 7.45
C LEU A 25 16.86 -50.22 6.97
N LYS A 26 16.77 -51.45 7.49
CA LYS A 26 15.74 -52.42 7.08
C LYS A 26 14.33 -52.08 7.56
N SER A 27 14.21 -51.43 8.68
CA SER A 27 12.90 -51.12 9.31
C SER A 27 12.38 -49.74 8.97
N ASP A 28 11.21 -49.67 8.36
CA ASP A 28 10.52 -48.42 8.07
C ASP A 28 10.08 -47.72 9.34
N TYR A 29 9.72 -48.49 10.38
CA TYR A 29 9.37 -47.96 11.70
C TYR A 29 10.54 -47.16 12.32
N PHE A 30 11.79 -47.63 12.20
CA PHE A 30 12.94 -46.90 12.73
C PHE A 30 13.20 -45.62 11.92
N ILE A 31 13.06 -45.66 10.60
CA ILE A 31 13.20 -44.47 9.76
C ILE A 31 12.14 -43.44 10.12
N GLN A 32 10.89 -43.88 10.25
CA GLN A 32 9.79 -43.00 10.67
C GLN A 32 10.07 -42.37 12.03
N LYS A 33 10.48 -43.17 13.03
CA LYS A 33 10.83 -42.66 14.35
C LYS A 33 12.02 -41.70 14.37
N ILE A 34 13.01 -41.90 13.54
CA ILE A 34 14.09 -40.94 13.34
C ILE A 34 13.54 -39.64 12.77
N CYS A 35 12.70 -39.70 11.74
CA CYS A 35 12.07 -38.55 11.13
C CYS A 35 11.15 -37.79 12.11
N ASP A 36 10.41 -38.50 12.97
CA ASP A 36 9.53 -37.90 13.98
C ASP A 36 10.30 -37.20 15.12
N ASN A 37 11.50 -37.71 15.45
CA ASN A 37 12.35 -37.15 16.51
C ASN A 37 13.27 -36.00 16.04
N ILE A 38 13.46 -35.81 14.75
CA ILE A 38 14.10 -34.64 14.18
C ILE A 38 13.03 -33.64 13.72
N ASN A 39 13.34 -32.33 13.76
CA ASN A 39 12.33 -31.36 13.33
C ASN A 39 11.95 -31.61 11.85
N LYS A 40 10.69 -31.33 11.52
CA LYS A 40 10.08 -31.58 10.19
C LYS A 40 10.93 -31.02 9.05
N LYS A 41 11.60 -29.88 9.25
CA LYS A 41 12.51 -29.29 8.27
C LYS A 41 13.67 -30.23 7.93
N LYS A 42 14.39 -30.74 8.92
CA LYS A 42 15.52 -31.67 8.72
C LYS A 42 15.07 -32.98 8.09
N SER A 43 13.93 -33.53 8.51
CA SER A 43 13.35 -34.73 7.91
C SER A 43 13.13 -34.53 6.41
N MET A 44 12.49 -33.42 6.01
CA MET A 44 12.22 -33.10 4.62
C MET A 44 13.49 -32.86 3.81
N GLU A 45 14.50 -32.18 4.38
CA GLU A 45 15.81 -31.98 3.74
C GLU A 45 16.53 -33.30 3.47
N ILE A 46 16.47 -34.27 4.39
CA ILE A 46 17.09 -35.58 4.23
C ILE A 46 16.44 -36.39 3.11
N VAL A 47 15.11 -36.36 3.01
CA VAL A 47 14.36 -37.21 2.05
C VAL A 47 14.08 -36.52 0.72
N LYS A 48 14.28 -35.20 0.59
CA LYS A 48 13.88 -34.37 -0.54
C LYS A 48 14.27 -34.91 -1.91
N TYR A 49 15.43 -35.49 -2.04
CA TYR A 49 15.97 -36.03 -3.32
C TYR A 49 15.97 -37.55 -3.36
N ASN A 50 15.39 -38.25 -2.39
CA ASN A 50 15.43 -39.72 -2.29
C ASN A 50 14.02 -40.31 -2.32
N LYS A 51 13.56 -40.67 -3.53
CA LYS A 51 12.23 -41.25 -3.76
C LYS A 51 11.97 -42.55 -2.96
N LYS A 52 13.02 -43.33 -2.67
CA LYS A 52 12.88 -44.56 -1.88
C LYS A 52 12.59 -44.25 -0.41
N LEU A 53 13.33 -43.32 0.18
CA LEU A 53 13.05 -42.84 1.54
C LEU A 53 11.71 -42.14 1.66
N GLN A 54 11.32 -41.33 0.66
CA GLN A 54 10.01 -40.66 0.64
C GLN A 54 8.85 -41.66 0.78
N LYS A 55 8.92 -42.78 0.03
CA LYS A 55 7.89 -43.83 0.11
C LYS A 55 7.89 -44.52 1.49
N ARG A 56 9.08 -44.76 2.07
CA ARG A 56 9.25 -45.46 3.35
C ARG A 56 8.78 -44.63 4.53
N VAL A 57 8.84 -43.31 4.46
CA VAL A 57 8.31 -42.37 5.47
C VAL A 57 6.91 -41.85 5.12
N ASN A 58 6.25 -42.44 4.13
CA ASN A 58 4.89 -42.13 3.72
C ASN A 58 4.63 -40.63 3.44
N LEU A 59 5.62 -39.94 2.85
CA LEU A 59 5.46 -38.53 2.48
C LEU A 59 4.63 -38.37 1.22
N ASN A 60 3.68 -37.46 1.28
CA ASN A 60 2.76 -37.13 0.19
C ASN A 60 2.98 -35.71 -0.34
N ILE A 61 2.25 -35.34 -1.39
CA ILE A 61 2.36 -34.02 -2.01
C ILE A 61 2.00 -32.87 -1.08
N THR A 62 1.09 -33.11 -0.12
CA THR A 62 0.66 -32.12 0.87
C THR A 62 1.80 -31.78 1.83
N ASP A 63 2.59 -32.79 2.25
CA ASP A 63 3.78 -32.57 3.11
C ASP A 63 4.83 -31.71 2.42
N TYR A 64 5.04 -31.91 1.11
CA TYR A 64 5.95 -31.08 0.31
C TYR A 64 5.44 -29.65 0.14
N LYS A 65 4.13 -29.49 -0.06
CA LYS A 65 3.51 -28.19 -0.16
C LYS A 65 3.69 -27.42 1.16
N GLU A 66 3.32 -28.04 2.28
CA GLU A 66 3.49 -27.47 3.62
C GLU A 66 4.95 -27.11 3.92
N TYR A 67 5.89 -28.00 3.55
CA TYR A 67 7.32 -27.71 3.69
C TYR A 67 7.72 -26.47 2.87
N SER A 68 7.30 -26.42 1.61
CA SER A 68 7.60 -25.28 0.72
C SER A 68 7.04 -23.97 1.26
N GLU A 69 5.81 -24.00 1.78
CA GLU A 69 5.14 -22.85 2.35
C GLU A 69 5.80 -22.32 3.63
N ASN A 70 6.40 -23.20 4.43
CA ASN A 70 6.99 -22.80 5.71
C ASN A 70 8.51 -22.56 5.67
N PHE A 71 9.24 -23.28 4.83
CA PHE A 71 10.71 -23.34 4.91
C PHE A 71 11.46 -22.97 3.63
N SER A 72 10.78 -22.68 2.52
CA SER A 72 11.49 -22.26 1.32
C SER A 72 12.06 -20.85 1.46
N SER A 73 13.17 -20.59 0.78
CA SER A 73 13.68 -19.23 0.60
C SER A 73 12.81 -18.44 -0.39
N ILE A 74 12.81 -17.12 -0.26
CA ILE A 74 12.34 -16.20 -1.30
C ILE A 74 13.53 -15.90 -2.20
N GLU A 75 13.35 -15.96 -3.52
CA GLU A 75 14.37 -15.64 -4.50
C GLU A 75 13.93 -14.43 -5.33
N ILE A 76 14.76 -13.40 -5.34
CA ILE A 76 14.51 -12.13 -6.00
C ILE A 76 15.66 -11.78 -6.91
N GLU A 77 15.35 -11.20 -8.06
CA GLU A 77 16.30 -10.60 -8.97
C GLU A 77 16.03 -9.10 -9.07
N ILE A 78 17.04 -8.29 -8.85
CA ILE A 78 16.99 -6.83 -8.97
C ILE A 78 17.89 -6.39 -10.11
N ILE A 79 17.37 -5.55 -10.99
CA ILE A 79 18.15 -4.83 -11.98
C ILE A 79 18.35 -3.41 -11.48
N PRO A 80 19.57 -3.01 -11.15
CA PRO A 80 19.85 -1.67 -10.71
C PRO A 80 19.79 -0.67 -11.87
N LYS A 81 19.44 0.56 -11.57
CA LYS A 81 19.49 1.67 -12.54
C LYS A 81 20.93 1.98 -12.91
N LYS A 82 21.22 2.01 -14.20
CA LYS A 82 22.57 2.36 -14.71
C LYS A 82 23.03 3.70 -14.16
N ASN A 83 24.30 3.76 -13.77
CA ASN A 83 24.98 4.97 -13.25
C ASN A 83 24.33 5.57 -11.99
N LYS A 84 23.47 4.84 -11.29
CA LYS A 84 22.94 5.26 -9.98
C LYS A 84 23.44 4.33 -8.89
N ASN A 85 24.30 4.88 -8.02
CA ASN A 85 24.72 4.18 -6.81
C ASN A 85 23.67 4.32 -5.74
N GLY A 86 23.62 3.37 -4.82
CA GLY A 86 22.67 3.41 -3.72
C GLY A 86 22.48 2.05 -3.07
N GLU A 87 21.61 2.03 -2.13
CA GLU A 87 21.22 0.84 -1.42
C GLU A 87 20.20 0.03 -2.21
N PHE A 88 20.37 -1.27 -2.21
CA PHE A 88 19.38 -2.23 -2.72
C PHE A 88 18.75 -3.07 -1.61
N ILE A 89 19.16 -2.84 -0.35
CA ILE A 89 18.51 -3.24 0.88
C ILE A 89 18.59 -2.06 1.83
N SER A 90 17.47 -1.66 2.40
CA SER A 90 17.36 -0.47 3.25
C SER A 90 18.23 -0.56 4.52
N ARG A 91 18.82 0.56 4.90
CA ARG A 91 19.50 0.72 6.21
C ARG A 91 18.54 0.58 7.38
N LEU A 92 17.27 0.93 7.16
CA LEU A 92 16.24 0.85 8.20
C LEU A 92 15.73 -0.57 8.41
N PHE A 93 16.08 -1.49 7.52
CA PHE A 93 15.76 -2.89 7.72
C PHE A 93 16.53 -3.49 8.89
N SER A 94 15.87 -4.31 9.71
CA SER A 94 16.42 -4.82 10.96
C SER A 94 17.78 -5.49 10.80
N LYS A 95 18.78 -5.00 11.55
CA LYS A 95 20.14 -5.55 11.53
C LYS A 95 20.19 -7.02 11.91
N ASN A 96 19.29 -7.47 12.79
CA ASN A 96 19.23 -8.84 13.28
C ASN A 96 18.77 -9.84 12.20
N ILE A 97 18.12 -9.36 11.15
CA ILE A 97 17.59 -10.19 10.06
C ILE A 97 18.57 -10.24 8.87
N ARG A 98 19.50 -9.30 8.76
CA ARG A 98 20.50 -9.24 7.67
C ARG A 98 21.29 -10.54 7.44
N PRO A 99 21.68 -11.32 8.46
CA PRO A 99 22.37 -12.59 8.27
C PRO A 99 21.57 -13.64 7.49
N TYR A 100 20.25 -13.45 7.36
CA TYR A 100 19.34 -14.34 6.64
C TYR A 100 19.02 -13.84 5.22
N ILE A 101 19.77 -12.85 4.72
CA ILE A 101 19.64 -12.31 3.38
C ILE A 101 20.98 -12.45 2.67
N HIS A 102 20.99 -13.28 1.63
CA HIS A 102 22.18 -13.60 0.86
C HIS A 102 22.15 -12.84 -0.46
N VAL A 103 23.25 -12.17 -0.78
CA VAL A 103 23.39 -11.26 -1.93
C VAL A 103 24.43 -11.78 -2.90
N PHE A 104 24.10 -11.80 -4.19
CA PHE A 104 25.02 -12.21 -5.26
C PHE A 104 24.93 -11.22 -6.42
N PHE A 105 26.10 -10.85 -7.00
CA PHE A 105 26.18 -9.94 -8.15
C PHE A 105 26.51 -10.68 -9.44
N ASN A 106 25.82 -10.34 -10.53
CA ASN A 106 26.13 -10.79 -11.88
C ASN A 106 26.30 -12.32 -12.01
N ASP A 107 25.38 -13.08 -11.34
CA ASP A 107 25.39 -14.55 -11.31
C ASP A 107 26.66 -15.20 -10.73
N LYS A 108 27.51 -14.44 -10.04
CA LYS A 108 28.67 -14.99 -9.33
C LYS A 108 28.22 -15.84 -8.15
N LYS A 109 28.99 -16.87 -7.82
CA LYS A 109 28.71 -17.77 -6.69
C LYS A 109 29.14 -17.18 -5.34
N GLU A 110 29.98 -16.15 -5.36
CA GLU A 110 30.48 -15.50 -4.16
C GLU A 110 29.39 -14.62 -3.54
N GLU A 111 29.13 -14.82 -2.26
CA GLU A 111 28.19 -14.02 -1.49
C GLU A 111 28.81 -12.68 -1.12
N ILE A 112 28.07 -11.61 -1.37
CA ILE A 112 28.49 -10.23 -1.08
C ILE A 112 27.88 -9.77 0.24
N LYS A 113 28.71 -9.30 1.16
CA LYS A 113 28.22 -8.75 2.44
C LYS A 113 27.75 -7.29 2.35
N ASN A 114 28.09 -6.59 1.28
CA ASN A 114 27.72 -5.21 1.05
C ASN A 114 26.31 -5.13 0.48
N MET A 115 25.49 -4.21 1.01
CA MET A 115 24.07 -4.02 0.62
C MET A 115 23.87 -2.73 -0.20
N CYS A 116 24.94 -2.16 -0.70
CA CYS A 116 24.91 -0.99 -1.58
C CYS A 116 25.82 -1.18 -2.81
N SER A 117 25.42 -0.58 -3.92
CA SER A 117 26.29 -0.43 -5.08
C SER A 117 27.20 0.78 -4.91
N THR A 118 28.51 0.62 -5.17
CA THR A 118 29.50 1.68 -5.07
C THR A 118 29.97 2.12 -6.45
N HIS A 119 30.59 3.32 -6.53
CA HIS A 119 31.18 3.83 -7.78
C HIS A 119 32.18 2.82 -8.37
N GLY A 120 32.07 2.57 -9.66
CA GLY A 120 32.97 1.64 -10.40
C GLY A 120 32.57 0.17 -10.36
N SER A 121 31.56 -0.23 -9.59
CA SER A 121 31.05 -1.60 -9.66
C SER A 121 30.13 -1.76 -10.87
N HIS A 122 30.52 -2.61 -11.84
CA HIS A 122 29.69 -2.98 -12.98
C HIS A 122 28.64 -4.02 -12.51
N ILE A 123 27.59 -3.54 -11.82
CA ILE A 123 26.51 -4.42 -11.34
C ILE A 123 25.35 -4.30 -12.34
N GLU A 124 25.12 -5.39 -13.08
CA GLU A 124 24.01 -5.49 -14.03
C GLU A 124 22.79 -6.17 -13.40
N LYS A 125 23.07 -7.08 -12.45
CA LYS A 125 22.05 -7.88 -11.79
C LYS A 125 22.44 -8.20 -10.35
N ILE A 126 21.44 -8.15 -9.46
CA ILE A 126 21.58 -8.53 -8.05
C ILE A 126 20.58 -9.67 -7.79
N LYS A 127 21.10 -10.81 -7.35
CA LYS A 127 20.27 -11.91 -6.84
C LYS A 127 20.22 -11.84 -5.33
N LEU A 128 19.00 -11.84 -4.78
CA LEU A 128 18.76 -11.94 -3.34
C LEU A 128 18.10 -13.28 -3.03
N ILE A 129 18.57 -13.92 -1.96
CA ILE A 129 17.93 -15.09 -1.37
C ILE A 129 17.61 -14.73 0.08
N ILE A 130 16.33 -14.79 0.43
CA ILE A 130 15.84 -14.49 1.79
C ILE A 130 15.40 -15.78 2.45
N ASP A 131 16.08 -16.11 3.55
CA ASP A 131 15.83 -17.33 4.29
C ASP A 131 14.45 -17.34 4.97
N TYR A 132 13.98 -18.54 5.30
CA TYR A 132 12.68 -18.77 5.93
C TYR A 132 12.52 -18.14 7.32
N GLN A 133 13.61 -17.76 7.99
CA GLN A 133 13.58 -17.07 9.29
C GLN A 133 13.01 -15.67 9.21
N VAL A 134 13.10 -15.04 8.04
CA VAL A 134 12.53 -13.69 7.81
C VAL A 134 11.01 -13.81 7.68
N LYS A 135 10.25 -13.22 8.59
CA LYS A 135 8.78 -13.26 8.64
C LYS A 135 8.13 -11.91 8.33
N SER A 136 8.91 -10.84 8.26
CA SER A 136 8.46 -9.49 7.87
C SER A 136 9.38 -8.95 6.79
N LEU A 137 8.77 -8.30 5.79
CA LEU A 137 9.46 -7.58 4.72
C LEU A 137 9.30 -6.06 4.90
N ASN A 138 8.90 -5.62 6.11
CA ASN A 138 8.73 -4.22 6.46
C ASN A 138 10.01 -3.44 6.14
N ARG A 139 9.87 -2.41 5.30
CA ARG A 139 10.97 -1.52 4.88
C ARG A 139 12.19 -2.21 4.26
N LEU A 140 12.05 -3.44 3.74
CA LEU A 140 13.21 -4.17 3.20
C LEU A 140 13.91 -3.40 2.08
N PHE A 141 13.14 -2.73 1.21
CA PHE A 141 13.65 -1.92 0.10
C PHE A 141 13.30 -0.43 0.25
N PHE A 142 13.04 0.03 1.47
CA PHE A 142 12.69 1.42 1.76
C PHE A 142 13.81 2.37 1.30
N GLU A 143 13.46 3.36 0.48
CA GLU A 143 14.39 4.36 -0.11
C GLU A 143 15.53 3.75 -0.96
N CYS A 144 15.33 2.53 -1.48
CA CYS A 144 16.27 1.91 -2.39
C CYS A 144 16.12 2.50 -3.81
N GLU A 145 16.53 3.73 -3.98
CA GLU A 145 16.34 4.49 -5.21
C GLU A 145 17.12 3.97 -6.42
N CYS A 146 18.09 3.07 -6.23
CA CYS A 146 18.85 2.48 -7.34
C CYS A 146 18.14 1.30 -8.02
N ILE A 147 17.01 0.82 -7.50
CA ILE A 147 16.27 -0.31 -8.08
C ILE A 147 15.45 0.17 -9.27
N GLU A 148 15.74 -0.33 -10.48
CA GLU A 148 14.98 -0.05 -11.70
C GLU A 148 13.95 -1.14 -12.01
N SER A 149 14.33 -2.43 -11.84
CA SER A 149 13.41 -3.54 -12.00
C SER A 149 13.56 -4.53 -10.85
N PHE A 150 12.42 -5.09 -10.44
CA PHE A 150 12.33 -6.05 -9.36
C PHE A 150 11.53 -7.28 -9.82
N ILE A 151 12.12 -8.46 -9.69
CA ILE A 151 11.56 -9.69 -10.22
C ILE A 151 11.55 -10.75 -9.12
N ILE A 152 10.38 -11.18 -8.71
CA ILE A 152 10.24 -12.31 -7.79
C ILE A 152 10.31 -13.60 -8.58
N LYS A 153 11.37 -14.39 -8.40
CA LYS A 153 11.57 -15.69 -9.04
C LYS A 153 10.88 -16.82 -8.27
N LYS A 154 10.84 -16.71 -6.95
CA LYS A 154 10.23 -17.71 -6.08
C LYS A 154 9.74 -17.07 -4.79
N PHE A 155 8.45 -17.22 -4.48
CA PHE A 155 7.84 -16.77 -3.22
C PHE A 155 6.63 -17.66 -2.86
N CYS A 156 6.89 -18.84 -2.33
CA CYS A 156 5.85 -19.81 -1.97
C CYS A 156 5.44 -19.74 -0.49
N ARG A 157 6.20 -19.01 0.34
CA ARG A 157 5.99 -18.98 1.78
C ARG A 157 4.71 -18.26 2.17
N THR A 158 4.06 -18.79 3.19
CA THR A 158 2.83 -18.24 3.80
C THR A 158 3.10 -17.54 5.14
N ASN A 159 4.35 -17.55 5.67
CA ASN A 159 4.68 -16.99 6.97
C ASN A 159 5.05 -15.50 6.97
N ILE A 160 4.89 -14.82 5.83
CA ILE A 160 5.05 -13.36 5.73
C ILE A 160 3.70 -12.71 6.06
N ILE A 161 3.71 -11.85 7.08
CA ILE A 161 2.50 -11.17 7.57
C ILE A 161 2.55 -9.66 7.39
N ASP A 162 3.74 -9.09 7.14
CA ASP A 162 3.96 -7.64 7.13
C ASP A 162 4.85 -7.23 5.97
N MET A 163 4.32 -6.33 5.13
CA MET A 163 4.97 -5.73 3.96
C MET A 163 4.90 -4.20 4.00
N GLU A 164 4.74 -3.63 5.20
CA GLU A 164 4.64 -2.19 5.40
C GLU A 164 5.86 -1.48 4.83
N TYR A 165 5.63 -0.46 3.98
CA TYR A 165 6.67 0.34 3.32
C TYR A 165 7.74 -0.46 2.56
N MET A 166 7.42 -1.68 2.10
CA MET A 166 8.42 -2.58 1.50
C MET A 166 9.18 -1.93 0.35
N PHE A 167 8.52 -1.20 -0.54
CA PHE A 167 9.12 -0.51 -1.69
C PHE A 167 9.02 1.02 -1.58
N ALA A 168 8.64 1.57 -0.42
CA ALA A 168 8.46 3.00 -0.28
C ALA A 168 9.75 3.77 -0.59
N GLY A 169 9.67 4.80 -1.42
CA GLY A 169 10.82 5.58 -1.86
C GLY A 169 11.69 4.91 -2.94
N CYS A 170 11.29 3.76 -3.51
CA CYS A 170 11.95 3.19 -4.68
C CYS A 170 11.66 4.06 -5.92
N SER A 171 12.18 5.28 -5.94
CA SER A 171 11.83 6.32 -6.93
C SER A 171 12.25 5.99 -8.37
N SER A 172 13.17 5.06 -8.58
CA SER A 172 13.59 4.59 -9.92
C SER A 172 12.87 3.32 -10.39
N LEU A 173 12.05 2.68 -9.53
CA LEU A 173 11.35 1.42 -9.85
C LEU A 173 10.36 1.64 -10.99
N LYS A 174 10.62 1.01 -12.14
CA LYS A 174 9.78 1.06 -13.34
C LYS A 174 8.99 -0.23 -13.55
N LYS A 175 9.56 -1.36 -13.13
CA LYS A 175 9.01 -2.69 -13.42
C LYS A 175 9.03 -3.57 -12.19
N LEU A 176 7.87 -4.11 -11.83
CA LEU A 176 7.69 -5.11 -10.79
C LEU A 176 7.08 -6.37 -11.41
N ILE A 177 7.79 -7.51 -11.36
CA ILE A 177 7.32 -8.80 -11.84
C ILE A 177 7.15 -9.73 -10.65
N ILE A 178 5.93 -10.23 -10.44
CA ILE A 178 5.52 -11.02 -9.28
C ILE A 178 4.90 -12.37 -9.67
N SER A 179 5.52 -13.08 -10.62
CA SER A 179 4.99 -14.32 -11.20
C SER A 179 4.72 -15.46 -10.22
N SER A 180 5.26 -15.40 -9.01
CA SER A 180 5.06 -16.42 -7.97
C SER A 180 4.98 -15.79 -6.59
N PHE A 181 4.02 -14.89 -6.40
CA PHE A 181 3.86 -14.14 -5.16
C PHE A 181 2.79 -14.76 -4.27
N ASN A 182 3.11 -14.98 -3.00
CA ASN A 182 2.16 -15.43 -2.00
C ASN A 182 1.95 -14.36 -0.92
N SER A 183 0.75 -13.83 -0.83
CA SER A 183 0.34 -12.86 0.17
C SER A 183 -0.80 -13.36 1.07
N ASP A 184 -1.07 -14.67 1.09
CA ASP A 184 -2.25 -15.26 1.74
C ASP A 184 -2.41 -14.87 3.22
N ASN A 185 -1.30 -14.69 3.93
CA ASN A 185 -1.32 -14.33 5.36
C ASN A 185 -0.85 -12.91 5.65
N VAL A 186 -0.67 -12.09 4.62
CA VAL A 186 -0.29 -10.68 4.81
C VAL A 186 -1.48 -9.91 5.39
N THR A 187 -1.22 -9.19 6.48
CA THR A 187 -2.20 -8.35 7.17
C THR A 187 -1.91 -6.86 7.02
N ASN A 188 -0.65 -6.48 6.74
CA ASN A 188 -0.22 -5.09 6.65
C ASN A 188 0.50 -4.80 5.33
N MET A 189 -0.09 -3.93 4.50
CA MET A 189 0.46 -3.42 3.24
C MET A 189 0.54 -1.88 3.24
N LYS A 190 0.54 -1.25 4.45
CA LYS A 190 0.63 0.20 4.57
C LYS A 190 1.83 0.75 3.80
N GLY A 191 1.57 1.74 2.96
CA GLY A 191 2.59 2.49 2.24
C GLY A 191 3.50 1.64 1.35
N MET A 192 3.08 0.43 0.94
CA MET A 192 3.95 -0.52 0.26
C MET A 192 4.66 0.09 -0.96
N PHE A 193 4.01 1.00 -1.69
CA PHE A 193 4.52 1.64 -2.90
C PHE A 193 4.61 3.17 -2.78
N VAL A 194 4.64 3.72 -1.56
CA VAL A 194 4.77 5.18 -1.36
C VAL A 194 5.93 5.72 -2.17
N ARG A 195 5.67 6.78 -2.97
CA ARG A 195 6.69 7.46 -3.79
C ARG A 195 7.49 6.55 -4.75
N CYS A 196 6.90 5.45 -5.22
CA CYS A 196 7.41 4.74 -6.38
C CYS A 196 7.13 5.56 -7.64
N SER A 197 7.74 6.74 -7.74
CA SER A 197 7.38 7.79 -8.69
C SER A 197 7.67 7.46 -10.16
N SER A 198 8.54 6.47 -10.44
CA SER A 198 8.83 6.01 -11.81
C SER A 198 7.96 4.84 -12.28
N LEU A 199 7.08 4.32 -11.42
CA LEU A 199 6.23 3.17 -11.73
C LEU A 199 5.11 3.62 -12.68
N ILE A 200 5.07 3.01 -13.89
CA ILE A 200 4.11 3.37 -14.94
C ILE A 200 2.93 2.40 -14.96
N GLU A 201 3.21 1.13 -14.76
CA GLU A 201 2.26 0.01 -14.77
C GLU A 201 2.55 -0.89 -13.57
N LEU A 202 1.51 -1.46 -12.99
CA LEU A 202 1.63 -2.33 -11.83
C LEU A 202 0.54 -3.40 -11.87
N ASP A 203 0.95 -4.63 -12.10
CA ASP A 203 0.06 -5.79 -12.02
C ASP A 203 0.08 -6.39 -10.62
N LEU A 204 -1.06 -6.31 -9.94
CA LEU A 204 -1.28 -6.87 -8.60
C LEU A 204 -2.33 -7.98 -8.59
N SER A 205 -2.64 -8.57 -9.75
CA SER A 205 -3.66 -9.62 -9.89
C SER A 205 -3.39 -10.87 -9.04
N LEU A 206 -2.13 -11.14 -8.70
CA LEU A 206 -1.71 -12.23 -7.83
C LEU A 206 -1.77 -11.91 -6.33
N PHE A 207 -2.09 -10.66 -5.96
CA PHE A 207 -2.19 -10.32 -4.54
C PHE A 207 -3.49 -10.86 -3.94
N ASN A 208 -3.37 -11.71 -2.93
CA ASN A 208 -4.47 -12.10 -2.09
C ASN A 208 -4.55 -11.16 -0.88
N THR A 209 -5.55 -10.28 -0.89
CA THR A 209 -5.71 -9.27 0.16
C THR A 209 -6.78 -9.64 1.20
N LYS A 210 -7.25 -10.90 1.21
CA LYS A 210 -8.34 -11.39 2.08
C LYS A 210 -8.09 -11.08 3.56
N ASN A 211 -6.83 -11.18 4.01
CA ASN A 211 -6.45 -10.99 5.40
C ASN A 211 -5.86 -9.60 5.70
N VAL A 212 -5.77 -8.73 4.68
CA VAL A 212 -5.18 -7.39 4.86
C VAL A 212 -6.16 -6.49 5.61
N THR A 213 -5.62 -5.81 6.63
CA THR A 213 -6.37 -4.86 7.48
C THR A 213 -5.84 -3.44 7.35
N ASN A 214 -4.67 -3.23 6.74
CA ASN A 214 -4.05 -1.91 6.60
C ASN A 214 -3.51 -1.69 5.19
N MET A 215 -4.08 -0.72 4.46
CA MET A 215 -3.68 -0.27 3.13
C MET A 215 -3.50 1.26 3.06
N ILE A 216 -3.38 1.93 4.21
CA ILE A 216 -3.13 3.39 4.28
C ILE A 216 -1.92 3.72 3.41
N ASP A 217 -1.98 4.82 2.65
CA ASP A 217 -0.87 5.34 1.83
C ASP A 217 -0.35 4.38 0.72
N MET A 218 -1.04 3.27 0.41
CA MET A 218 -0.43 2.15 -0.36
C MET A 218 0.22 2.59 -1.66
N PHE A 219 -0.37 3.54 -2.39
CA PHE A 219 0.13 4.07 -3.68
C PHE A 219 0.44 5.56 -3.64
N TRP A 220 0.57 6.15 -2.43
CA TRP A 220 0.84 7.59 -2.32
C TRP A 220 2.09 8.00 -3.09
N GLY A 221 1.95 9.00 -3.98
CA GLY A 221 3.06 9.55 -4.75
C GLY A 221 3.54 8.66 -5.91
N CYS A 222 2.77 7.65 -6.34
CA CYS A 222 3.02 6.93 -7.59
C CYS A 222 2.68 7.83 -8.78
N SER A 223 3.46 8.91 -8.97
CA SER A 223 3.10 10.03 -9.83
C SER A 223 3.07 9.71 -11.33
N LEU A 224 3.79 8.70 -11.81
CA LEU A 224 3.77 8.25 -13.21
C LEU A 224 2.85 7.07 -13.48
N LEU A 225 2.18 6.50 -12.45
CA LEU A 225 1.23 5.39 -12.62
C LEU A 225 0.03 5.86 -13.45
N LYS A 226 -0.19 5.23 -14.61
CA LYS A 226 -1.22 5.64 -15.58
C LYS A 226 -2.55 4.93 -15.35
N GLU A 227 -2.48 3.65 -14.99
CA GLU A 227 -3.64 2.81 -14.76
C GLU A 227 -3.33 1.75 -13.70
N ILE A 228 -4.37 1.33 -12.99
CA ILE A 228 -4.28 0.23 -12.03
C ILE A 228 -5.61 -0.51 -11.96
N ASP A 229 -5.53 -1.84 -11.99
CA ASP A 229 -6.67 -2.73 -11.75
C ASP A 229 -6.54 -3.37 -10.37
N LEU A 230 -7.48 -3.05 -9.48
CA LEU A 230 -7.58 -3.59 -8.13
C LEU A 230 -8.89 -4.37 -7.94
N SER A 231 -9.51 -4.85 -9.02
CA SER A 231 -10.74 -5.64 -8.96
C SER A 231 -10.57 -6.97 -8.21
N SER A 232 -9.33 -7.49 -8.11
CA SER A 232 -9.01 -8.67 -7.29
C SER A 232 -8.90 -8.38 -5.78
N PHE A 233 -8.84 -7.11 -5.38
CA PHE A 233 -8.62 -6.75 -3.98
C PHE A 233 -9.88 -6.97 -3.13
N ASN A 234 -9.70 -7.68 -2.01
CA ASN A 234 -10.70 -7.79 -0.96
C ASN A 234 -10.39 -6.74 0.12
N THR A 235 -11.25 -5.74 0.23
CA THR A 235 -11.08 -4.64 1.19
C THR A 235 -12.04 -4.71 2.39
N LYS A 236 -12.74 -5.83 2.57
CA LYS A 236 -13.76 -6.02 3.63
C LYS A 236 -13.26 -5.69 5.04
N ASN A 237 -11.97 -5.95 5.32
CA ASN A 237 -11.39 -5.75 6.64
C ASN A 237 -10.70 -4.38 6.81
N ILE A 238 -10.79 -3.51 5.80
CA ILE A 238 -10.15 -2.19 5.83
C ILE A 238 -11.05 -1.19 6.54
N THR A 239 -10.48 -0.45 7.49
CA THR A 239 -11.17 0.62 8.23
C THR A 239 -10.66 2.00 7.87
N ASP A 240 -9.47 2.11 7.28
CA ASP A 240 -8.84 3.37 6.88
C ASP A 240 -8.25 3.24 5.47
N MET A 241 -8.77 4.06 4.55
CA MET A 241 -8.33 4.17 3.14
C MET A 241 -7.66 5.53 2.87
N SER A 242 -7.25 6.24 3.93
CA SER A 242 -6.63 7.55 3.76
C SER A 242 -5.38 7.49 2.89
N ASN A 243 -5.22 8.51 2.04
CA ASN A 243 -4.10 8.71 1.13
C ASN A 243 -3.83 7.57 0.12
N MET A 244 -4.73 6.59 -0.03
CA MET A 244 -4.41 5.38 -0.80
C MET A 244 -3.89 5.67 -2.21
N PHE A 245 -4.41 6.69 -2.90
CA PHE A 245 -3.98 7.14 -4.23
C PHE A 245 -3.53 8.61 -4.24
N ASN A 246 -3.19 9.15 -3.07
CA ASN A 246 -2.75 10.53 -2.93
C ASN A 246 -1.55 10.81 -3.86
N GLU A 247 -1.60 11.92 -4.63
CA GLU A 247 -0.56 12.34 -5.60
C GLU A 247 -0.27 11.33 -6.72
N CYS A 248 -1.21 10.43 -7.07
CA CYS A 248 -1.14 9.65 -8.29
C CYS A 248 -1.51 10.54 -9.49
N SER A 249 -0.68 11.54 -9.79
CA SER A 249 -1.02 12.65 -10.69
C SER A 249 -1.21 12.26 -12.16
N SER A 250 -0.60 11.16 -12.63
CA SER A 250 -0.76 10.64 -13.99
C SER A 250 -1.87 9.60 -14.13
N LEU A 251 -2.55 9.23 -13.04
CA LEU A 251 -3.56 8.18 -13.03
C LEU A 251 -4.78 8.59 -13.86
N LYS A 252 -5.06 7.82 -14.92
CA LYS A 252 -6.17 8.06 -15.87
C LYS A 252 -7.32 7.09 -15.66
N ASN A 253 -6.97 5.83 -15.37
CA ASN A 253 -7.91 4.73 -15.22
C ASN A 253 -7.63 4.00 -13.92
N ILE A 254 -8.69 3.73 -13.17
CA ILE A 254 -8.64 2.95 -11.95
C ILE A 254 -9.83 2.01 -11.88
N ASN A 255 -9.58 0.72 -11.62
CA ASN A 255 -10.64 -0.25 -11.39
C ASN A 255 -10.68 -0.64 -9.90
N ILE A 256 -11.67 -0.12 -9.21
CA ILE A 256 -11.98 -0.37 -7.80
C ILE A 256 -13.41 -0.92 -7.62
N SER A 257 -13.92 -1.58 -8.66
CA SER A 257 -15.32 -2.04 -8.72
C SER A 257 -15.69 -3.02 -7.61
N ASN A 258 -14.73 -3.75 -7.06
CA ASN A 258 -14.93 -4.72 -5.98
C ASN A 258 -14.55 -4.20 -4.59
N PHE A 259 -14.22 -2.92 -4.45
CA PHE A 259 -13.94 -2.37 -3.11
C PHE A 259 -15.18 -2.46 -2.23
N ASN A 260 -15.04 -3.16 -1.12
CA ASN A 260 -16.02 -3.12 -0.03
C ASN A 260 -15.56 -2.06 0.96
N THR A 261 -16.40 -1.06 1.21
CA THR A 261 -16.09 0.05 2.13
C THR A 261 -17.03 0.08 3.35
N ASP A 262 -17.73 -1.02 3.64
CA ASP A 262 -18.71 -1.10 4.72
C ASP A 262 -18.14 -0.74 6.11
N ASN A 263 -16.86 -1.04 6.34
CA ASN A 263 -16.17 -0.80 7.60
C ASN A 263 -15.25 0.44 7.59
N VAL A 264 -15.20 1.18 6.47
CA VAL A 264 -14.28 2.31 6.34
C VAL A 264 -14.80 3.52 7.13
N ILE A 265 -13.91 4.05 7.98
CA ILE A 265 -14.17 5.22 8.84
C ILE A 265 -13.48 6.47 8.28
N ASN A 266 -12.33 6.32 7.62
CA ASN A 266 -11.51 7.40 7.11
C ASN A 266 -11.24 7.24 5.61
N MET A 267 -11.64 8.24 4.81
CA MET A 267 -11.37 8.34 3.37
C MET A 267 -10.62 9.63 3.01
N SER A 268 -10.00 10.29 4.00
CA SER A 268 -9.31 11.56 3.77
C SER A 268 -8.18 11.41 2.75
N ASN A 269 -8.06 12.40 1.85
CA ASN A 269 -7.03 12.46 0.79
C ASN A 269 -6.99 11.25 -0.17
N MET A 270 -8.01 10.37 -0.19
CA MET A 270 -7.94 9.10 -0.95
C MET A 270 -7.54 9.29 -2.40
N PHE A 271 -8.03 10.35 -3.07
CA PHE A 271 -7.71 10.70 -4.46
C PHE A 271 -7.11 12.12 -4.58
N TYR A 272 -6.51 12.62 -3.49
CA TYR A 272 -5.91 13.95 -3.49
C TYR A 272 -4.87 14.09 -4.60
N ARG A 273 -4.98 15.16 -5.44
CA ARG A 273 -4.10 15.41 -6.60
C ARG A 273 -4.04 14.30 -7.65
N CYS A 274 -5.07 13.48 -7.81
CA CYS A 274 -5.22 12.62 -8.97
C CYS A 274 -5.60 13.48 -10.21
N SER A 275 -4.70 14.35 -10.62
CA SER A 275 -4.98 15.45 -11.56
C SER A 275 -5.28 15.01 -12.98
N SER A 276 -4.90 13.80 -13.41
CA SER A 276 -5.19 13.24 -14.72
C SER A 276 -6.46 12.40 -14.79
N LEU A 277 -7.12 12.14 -13.65
CA LEU A 277 -8.31 11.30 -13.56
C LEU A 277 -9.51 12.03 -14.16
N LYS A 278 -10.08 11.49 -15.26
CA LYS A 278 -11.20 12.13 -15.98
C LYS A 278 -12.56 11.67 -15.50
N THR A 279 -12.64 10.40 -15.12
CA THR A 279 -13.85 9.74 -14.60
C THR A 279 -13.47 8.87 -13.43
N LEU A 280 -14.35 8.74 -12.46
CA LEU A 280 -14.14 7.88 -11.29
C LEU A 280 -15.47 7.23 -10.90
N ASN A 281 -15.52 5.90 -10.90
CA ASN A 281 -16.68 5.16 -10.46
C ASN A 281 -16.53 4.77 -8.99
N VAL A 282 -17.35 5.36 -8.13
CA VAL A 282 -17.47 5.09 -6.69
C VAL A 282 -18.88 4.62 -6.30
N SER A 283 -19.64 4.08 -7.28
CA SER A 283 -21.02 3.65 -7.08
C SER A 283 -21.17 2.47 -6.09
N ASN A 284 -20.09 1.72 -5.86
CA ASN A 284 -20.02 0.63 -4.88
C ASN A 284 -19.61 1.08 -3.47
N PHE A 285 -19.24 2.36 -3.29
CA PHE A 285 -18.79 2.84 -1.97
C PHE A 285 -19.96 2.96 -0.99
N ASN A 286 -19.89 2.25 0.11
CA ASN A 286 -20.73 2.45 1.28
C ASN A 286 -20.02 3.38 2.26
N THR A 287 -20.58 4.58 2.47
CA THR A 287 -19.95 5.59 3.34
C THR A 287 -20.65 5.74 4.70
N ASN A 288 -21.48 4.77 5.09
CA ASN A 288 -22.28 4.84 6.30
C ASN A 288 -21.47 5.03 7.60
N GLN A 289 -20.23 4.54 7.64
CA GLN A 289 -19.35 4.64 8.82
C GLN A 289 -18.33 5.77 8.70
N VAL A 290 -18.22 6.42 7.53
CA VAL A 290 -17.17 7.41 7.29
C VAL A 290 -17.41 8.67 8.12
N THR A 291 -16.35 9.11 8.81
CA THR A 291 -16.32 10.33 9.63
C THR A 291 -15.47 11.43 9.04
N ASP A 292 -14.46 11.10 8.24
CA ASP A 292 -13.55 12.04 7.58
C ASP A 292 -13.49 11.81 6.07
N MET A 293 -13.89 12.84 5.30
CA MET A 293 -13.82 12.91 3.84
C MET A 293 -12.98 14.12 3.38
N SER A 294 -12.16 14.69 4.28
CA SER A 294 -11.35 15.86 3.94
C SER A 294 -10.42 15.58 2.77
N ASN A 295 -10.33 16.53 1.85
CA ASN A 295 -9.49 16.46 0.65
C ASN A 295 -9.75 15.24 -0.27
N MET A 296 -10.83 14.47 -0.10
CA MET A 296 -11.00 13.18 -0.79
C MET A 296 -10.80 13.28 -2.31
N PHE A 297 -11.29 14.33 -2.96
CA PHE A 297 -11.14 14.60 -4.39
C PHE A 297 -10.39 15.90 -4.67
N CYS A 298 -9.73 16.46 -3.67
CA CYS A 298 -9.04 17.75 -3.80
C CYS A 298 -7.98 17.69 -4.92
N ARG A 299 -8.02 18.70 -5.82
CA ARG A 299 -7.12 18.82 -6.98
C ARG A 299 -7.23 17.67 -8.01
N CYS A 300 -8.37 16.99 -8.08
CA CYS A 300 -8.73 16.14 -9.21
C CYS A 300 -9.12 17.04 -10.40
N SER A 301 -8.16 17.79 -10.94
CA SER A 301 -8.40 18.91 -11.86
C SER A 301 -8.95 18.50 -13.23
N SER A 302 -8.75 17.24 -13.67
CA SER A 302 -9.31 16.72 -14.93
C SER A 302 -10.67 16.05 -14.78
N LEU A 303 -11.18 15.89 -13.56
CA LEU A 303 -12.44 15.18 -13.27
C LEU A 303 -13.62 15.98 -13.83
N LYS A 304 -14.36 15.37 -14.77
CA LYS A 304 -15.44 16.05 -15.49
C LYS A 304 -16.81 15.84 -14.87
N GLU A 305 -16.99 14.68 -14.28
CA GLU A 305 -18.23 14.23 -13.64
C GLU A 305 -17.90 13.32 -12.45
N LEU A 306 -18.76 13.35 -11.44
CA LEU A 306 -18.64 12.52 -10.27
C LEU A 306 -20.03 12.21 -9.72
N ASN A 307 -20.37 10.92 -9.67
CA ASN A 307 -21.63 10.46 -9.13
C ASN A 307 -21.46 10.02 -7.67
N LEU A 308 -22.10 10.74 -6.76
CA LEU A 308 -22.09 10.49 -5.30
C LEU A 308 -23.48 10.09 -4.78
N SER A 309 -24.39 9.64 -5.65
CA SER A 309 -25.80 9.36 -5.28
C SER A 309 -25.96 8.30 -4.18
N ASN A 310 -24.96 7.44 -4.00
CA ASN A 310 -24.91 6.39 -2.95
C ASN A 310 -24.23 6.84 -1.66
N PHE A 311 -23.63 8.04 -1.62
CA PHE A 311 -22.93 8.51 -0.41
C PHE A 311 -23.91 8.85 0.69
N ASN A 312 -23.70 8.26 1.86
CA ASN A 312 -24.40 8.62 3.10
C ASN A 312 -23.39 9.29 4.04
N THR A 313 -23.57 10.59 4.23
CA THR A 313 -22.61 11.41 5.00
C THR A 313 -23.12 11.76 6.40
N LYS A 314 -24.09 11.01 6.93
CA LYS A 314 -24.70 11.28 8.25
C LYS A 314 -23.70 11.33 9.41
N ASN A 315 -22.59 10.59 9.30
CA ASN A 315 -21.54 10.50 10.33
C ASN A 315 -20.32 11.39 10.03
N VAL A 316 -20.28 12.03 8.86
CA VAL A 316 -19.13 12.85 8.46
C VAL A 316 -19.08 14.14 9.28
N THR A 317 -17.92 14.41 9.85
CA THR A 317 -17.64 15.62 10.65
C THR A 317 -16.71 16.59 9.92
N ASN A 318 -15.91 16.11 8.98
CA ASN A 318 -14.93 16.90 8.24
C ASN A 318 -15.08 16.71 6.74
N MET A 319 -15.39 17.82 6.02
CA MET A 319 -15.46 17.91 4.56
C MET A 319 -14.54 18.99 3.99
N ASN A 320 -13.53 19.41 4.77
CA ASN A 320 -12.56 20.40 4.36
C ASN A 320 -11.95 20.03 2.99
N CYS A 321 -11.90 20.98 2.08
CA CYS A 321 -11.29 20.82 0.73
C CYS A 321 -11.83 19.64 -0.11
N MET A 322 -12.97 19.01 0.21
CA MET A 322 -13.39 17.75 -0.42
C MET A 322 -13.35 17.79 -1.95
N PHE A 323 -13.73 18.91 -2.58
CA PHE A 323 -13.74 19.12 -4.03
C PHE A 323 -12.83 20.27 -4.47
N SER A 324 -12.00 20.81 -3.58
CA SER A 324 -11.14 21.96 -3.89
C SER A 324 -10.26 21.66 -5.11
N GLY A 325 -10.21 22.60 -6.07
CA GLY A 325 -9.40 22.46 -7.29
C GLY A 325 -9.94 21.43 -8.30
N CYS A 326 -11.17 20.94 -8.17
CA CYS A 326 -11.83 20.14 -9.20
C CYS A 326 -12.27 21.05 -10.36
N SER A 327 -11.31 21.68 -11.03
CA SER A 327 -11.53 22.76 -11.98
C SER A 327 -12.27 22.37 -13.27
N SER A 328 -12.29 21.07 -13.62
CA SER A 328 -13.01 20.56 -14.80
C SER A 328 -14.44 20.08 -14.53
N LEU A 329 -14.88 20.01 -13.27
CA LEU A 329 -16.25 19.64 -12.93
C LEU A 329 -17.23 20.68 -13.44
N LYS A 330 -18.23 20.23 -14.22
CA LYS A 330 -19.27 21.10 -14.77
C LYS A 330 -20.55 21.07 -13.96
N GLU A 331 -20.87 19.92 -13.41
CA GLU A 331 -22.04 19.65 -12.58
C GLU A 331 -21.66 18.74 -11.42
N LEU A 332 -22.28 18.95 -10.27
CA LEU A 332 -22.09 18.14 -9.08
C LEU A 332 -23.42 18.04 -8.33
N ASN A 333 -23.96 16.83 -8.23
CA ASN A 333 -25.19 16.58 -7.50
C ASN A 333 -24.86 16.16 -6.06
N LEU A 334 -25.27 16.98 -5.10
CA LEU A 334 -25.05 16.79 -3.67
C LEU A 334 -26.36 16.63 -2.89
N SER A 335 -27.47 16.36 -3.57
CA SER A 335 -28.81 16.35 -2.97
C SER A 335 -29.02 15.29 -1.87
N ASN A 336 -28.17 14.27 -1.83
CA ASN A 336 -28.19 13.19 -0.82
C ASN A 336 -27.20 13.41 0.34
N LEU A 337 -26.32 14.42 0.26
CA LEU A 337 -25.36 14.66 1.34
C LEU A 337 -26.05 15.21 2.59
N ASN A 338 -25.84 14.56 3.71
CA ASN A 338 -26.27 15.04 5.03
C ASN A 338 -25.09 15.71 5.73
N THR A 339 -25.18 17.03 5.93
CA THR A 339 -24.08 17.81 6.52
C THR A 339 -24.35 18.19 7.98
N LYS A 340 -25.36 17.59 8.63
CA LYS A 340 -25.77 17.93 10.00
C LYS A 340 -24.63 17.90 11.02
N ASN A 341 -23.71 16.93 10.89
CA ASN A 341 -22.62 16.73 11.84
C ASN A 341 -21.29 17.38 11.40
N VAL A 342 -21.27 18.03 10.22
CA VAL A 342 -20.06 18.65 9.69
C VAL A 342 -19.70 19.90 10.47
N THR A 343 -18.45 19.99 10.88
CA THR A 343 -17.89 21.15 11.62
C THR A 343 -16.97 22.00 10.76
N ASP A 344 -16.31 21.42 9.75
CA ASP A 344 -15.40 22.10 8.83
C ASP A 344 -15.80 21.89 7.37
N MET A 345 -16.15 22.97 6.66
CA MET A 345 -16.43 23.03 5.24
C MET A 345 -15.47 23.97 4.50
N SER A 346 -14.35 24.36 5.14
CA SER A 346 -13.43 25.32 4.53
C SER A 346 -12.88 24.77 3.21
N ASN A 347 -12.75 25.65 2.24
CA ASN A 347 -12.27 25.34 0.88
C ASN A 347 -13.05 24.24 0.14
N MET A 348 -14.23 23.80 0.63
CA MET A 348 -14.92 22.60 0.10
C MET A 348 -15.06 22.61 -1.41
N PHE A 349 -15.30 23.76 -2.04
CA PHE A 349 -15.46 23.93 -3.48
C PHE A 349 -14.46 24.92 -4.07
N SER A 350 -13.45 25.37 -3.33
CA SER A 350 -12.48 26.36 -3.80
C SER A 350 -11.86 25.95 -5.14
N GLY A 351 -11.79 26.85 -6.12
CA GLY A 351 -11.21 26.57 -7.43
C GLY A 351 -12.02 25.62 -8.34
N CYS A 352 -13.31 25.36 -8.05
CA CYS A 352 -14.22 24.67 -8.97
C CYS A 352 -14.67 25.60 -10.10
N SER A 353 -13.72 26.09 -10.90
CA SER A 353 -13.90 27.23 -11.82
C SER A 353 -14.89 26.98 -12.96
N LEU A 354 -15.10 25.74 -13.41
CA LEU A 354 -16.06 25.40 -14.48
C LEU A 354 -17.43 24.96 -13.98
N LEU A 355 -17.66 24.92 -12.66
CA LEU A 355 -18.93 24.50 -12.09
C LEU A 355 -19.98 25.58 -12.30
N LYS A 356 -21.02 25.28 -13.12
CA LYS A 356 -22.06 26.24 -13.52
C LYS A 356 -23.28 26.23 -12.64
N LYS A 357 -23.55 25.07 -12.00
CA LYS A 357 -24.69 24.87 -11.10
C LYS A 357 -24.23 24.11 -9.87
N LEU A 358 -24.60 24.61 -8.71
CA LEU A 358 -24.36 23.97 -7.43
C LEU A 358 -25.64 24.07 -6.58
N ASN A 359 -26.21 22.92 -6.26
CA ASN A 359 -27.35 22.84 -5.38
C ASN A 359 -26.91 22.31 -4.01
N ILE A 360 -26.98 23.15 -3.00
CA ILE A 360 -26.68 22.87 -1.60
C ILE A 360 -27.90 23.13 -0.69
N SER A 361 -29.10 23.13 -1.25
CA SER A 361 -30.34 23.45 -0.51
C SER A 361 -30.63 22.50 0.66
N ASN A 362 -30.02 21.31 0.65
CA ASN A 362 -30.10 20.30 1.71
C ASN A 362 -29.02 20.45 2.79
N PHE A 363 -28.07 21.37 2.63
CA PHE A 363 -26.98 21.53 3.60
C PHE A 363 -27.51 22.09 4.91
N LYS A 364 -27.18 21.41 6.00
CA LYS A 364 -27.42 21.83 7.40
C LYS A 364 -26.10 22.29 7.97
N THR A 365 -26.04 23.54 8.43
CA THR A 365 -24.78 24.19 8.81
C THR A 365 -24.77 24.65 10.26
N GLU A 366 -25.70 24.14 11.07
CA GLU A 366 -25.84 24.54 12.47
C GLU A 366 -24.58 24.24 13.32
N ASN A 367 -23.81 23.21 12.93
CA ASN A 367 -22.60 22.80 13.62
C ASN A 367 -21.30 23.28 12.95
N VAL A 368 -21.40 23.97 11.80
CA VAL A 368 -20.23 24.41 11.06
C VAL A 368 -19.58 25.60 11.76
N VAL A 369 -18.29 25.50 11.99
CA VAL A 369 -17.44 26.53 12.61
C VAL A 369 -16.58 27.25 11.58
N ASN A 370 -16.15 26.55 10.51
CA ASN A 370 -15.26 27.08 9.50
C ASN A 370 -15.84 26.93 8.08
N MET A 371 -16.04 28.07 7.40
CA MET A 371 -16.47 28.17 6.00
C MET A 371 -15.48 28.98 5.15
N SER A 372 -14.24 29.20 5.64
CA SER A 372 -13.26 30.01 4.91
C SER A 372 -13.00 29.45 3.51
N CYS A 373 -12.91 30.33 2.53
CA CYS A 373 -12.63 30.01 1.13
C CYS A 373 -13.59 28.98 0.49
N MET A 374 -14.77 28.71 1.09
CA MET A 374 -15.67 27.61 0.65
C MET A 374 -16.02 27.70 -0.85
N PHE A 375 -16.20 28.90 -1.38
CA PHE A 375 -16.56 29.19 -2.76
C PHE A 375 -15.50 30.08 -3.47
N HIS A 376 -14.27 30.07 -2.95
CA HIS A 376 -13.18 30.86 -3.54
C HIS A 376 -12.94 30.47 -5.02
N GLU A 377 -12.68 31.45 -5.91
CA GLU A 377 -12.44 31.26 -7.35
C GLU A 377 -13.59 30.60 -8.14
N PHE A 378 -14.83 30.85 -7.75
CA PHE A 378 -15.99 30.43 -8.53
C PHE A 378 -16.26 31.41 -9.68
N SER A 379 -15.56 31.23 -10.79
CA SER A 379 -15.68 32.17 -11.93
C SER A 379 -16.86 31.90 -12.86
N SER A 380 -17.35 30.65 -12.94
CA SER A 380 -18.44 30.26 -13.85
C SER A 380 -19.81 30.17 -13.19
N LEU A 381 -19.91 30.24 -11.88
CA LEU A 381 -21.17 30.14 -11.14
C LEU A 381 -21.94 31.45 -11.24
N LYS A 382 -23.15 31.38 -11.76
CA LYS A 382 -24.04 32.56 -11.94
C LYS A 382 -25.02 32.76 -10.79
N GLU A 383 -25.38 31.69 -10.12
CA GLU A 383 -26.36 31.69 -9.03
C GLU A 383 -25.97 30.70 -7.96
N LEU A 384 -26.08 31.12 -6.69
CA LEU A 384 -25.85 30.30 -5.52
C LEU A 384 -26.87 30.67 -4.45
N LYS A 385 -27.77 29.77 -4.12
CA LYS A 385 -28.76 29.97 -3.06
C LYS A 385 -28.16 29.50 -1.73
N ILE A 386 -27.91 30.44 -0.84
CA ILE A 386 -27.30 30.19 0.49
C ILE A 386 -28.09 30.78 1.66
N SER A 387 -29.27 31.38 1.39
CA SER A 387 -30.10 32.02 2.42
C SER A 387 -30.60 31.08 3.53
N HIS A 388 -30.59 29.76 3.26
CA HIS A 388 -30.93 28.70 4.21
C HIS A 388 -29.78 28.30 5.12
N LEU A 389 -28.54 28.70 4.83
CA LEU A 389 -27.37 28.33 5.61
C LEU A 389 -27.43 29.04 6.99
N ASN A 390 -27.41 28.26 8.06
CA ASN A 390 -27.27 28.78 9.40
C ASN A 390 -25.80 29.10 9.70
N THR A 391 -25.46 30.36 9.78
CA THR A 391 -24.09 30.84 9.98
C THR A 391 -23.81 31.28 11.41
N LYS A 392 -24.74 31.04 12.36
CA LYS A 392 -24.64 31.52 13.73
C LYS A 392 -23.36 31.05 14.46
N ASN A 393 -22.94 29.81 14.22
CA ASN A 393 -21.77 29.21 14.88
C ASN A 393 -20.48 29.35 14.04
N VAL A 394 -20.57 29.94 12.84
CA VAL A 394 -19.39 30.11 11.98
C VAL A 394 -18.52 31.23 12.51
N THR A 395 -17.30 30.91 12.85
CA THR A 395 -16.29 31.86 13.36
C THR A 395 -15.32 32.33 12.29
N ASN A 396 -15.17 31.58 11.20
CA ASN A 396 -14.26 31.90 10.11
C ASN A 396 -14.97 31.90 8.77
N PHE A 397 -15.11 33.08 8.16
CA PHE A 397 -15.65 33.33 6.80
C PHE A 397 -14.61 33.82 5.81
N ASN A 398 -13.34 33.96 6.21
CA ASN A 398 -12.30 34.60 5.41
C ASN A 398 -12.32 34.13 3.96
N CYS A 399 -12.35 35.08 3.01
CA CYS A 399 -12.24 34.81 1.58
C CYS A 399 -13.32 33.85 1.02
N MET A 400 -14.46 33.63 1.72
CA MET A 400 -15.48 32.65 1.33
C MET A 400 -15.92 32.81 -0.13
N PHE A 401 -16.04 34.05 -0.62
CA PHE A 401 -16.43 34.42 -2.00
C PHE A 401 -15.33 35.21 -2.72
N SER A 402 -14.11 35.16 -2.23
CA SER A 402 -12.97 35.80 -2.89
C SER A 402 -12.83 35.30 -4.32
N ARG A 403 -12.46 36.21 -5.23
CA ARG A 403 -12.32 35.94 -6.68
C ARG A 403 -13.54 35.30 -7.36
N CYS A 404 -14.74 35.43 -6.78
CA CYS A 404 -16.00 35.22 -7.46
C CYS A 404 -16.33 36.39 -8.38
N SER A 405 -17.26 36.17 -9.37
CA SER A 405 -17.73 37.25 -10.19
C SER A 405 -18.43 38.34 -9.34
N ASN A 406 -18.26 39.61 -9.75
CA ASN A 406 -18.90 40.73 -9.02
C ASN A 406 -20.44 40.60 -9.01
N ASP A 407 -21.05 40.07 -10.06
CA ASP A 407 -22.49 39.82 -10.12
C ASP A 407 -22.94 38.81 -9.04
N LEU A 408 -22.16 37.75 -8.85
CA LEU A 408 -22.45 36.76 -7.81
C LEU A 408 -22.28 37.36 -6.40
N LYS A 409 -21.18 38.11 -6.17
CA LYS A 409 -20.91 38.78 -4.89
C LYS A 409 -22.06 39.74 -4.55
N MET A 410 -22.52 40.57 -5.50
CA MET A 410 -23.63 41.52 -5.29
C MET A 410 -24.95 40.82 -4.99
N LYS A 411 -25.30 39.74 -5.69
CA LYS A 411 -26.51 38.95 -5.42
C LYS A 411 -26.50 38.38 -4.00
N ILE A 412 -25.36 37.79 -3.60
CA ILE A 412 -25.18 37.20 -2.26
C ILE A 412 -25.34 38.27 -1.18
N LEU A 413 -24.74 39.46 -1.33
CA LEU A 413 -24.85 40.57 -0.40
C LEU A 413 -26.30 41.08 -0.24
N LEU A 414 -27.05 41.12 -1.32
CA LEU A 414 -28.46 41.57 -1.31
C LEU A 414 -29.38 40.55 -0.60
N GLU A 415 -29.11 39.26 -0.77
CA GLU A 415 -29.96 38.19 -0.25
C GLU A 415 -29.58 37.77 1.20
N ASN A 416 -28.33 38.03 1.67
CA ASN A 416 -27.80 37.50 2.92
C ASN A 416 -27.08 38.52 3.78
N LYS A 417 -27.86 39.26 4.58
CA LYS A 417 -27.35 40.33 5.48
C LYS A 417 -26.44 39.82 6.62
N ASN A 418 -26.41 38.51 6.86
CA ASN A 418 -25.62 37.91 7.99
C ASN A 418 -24.19 37.49 7.56
N ILE A 419 -23.82 37.67 6.30
CA ILE A 419 -22.45 37.34 5.82
C ILE A 419 -21.60 38.58 6.02
N LYS A 420 -20.48 38.41 6.73
CA LYS A 420 -19.55 39.49 7.06
C LYS A 420 -18.72 39.90 5.83
N GLU A 421 -18.23 41.14 5.79
CA GLU A 421 -17.43 41.72 4.72
C GLU A 421 -16.15 40.90 4.44
N GLU A 422 -15.53 40.32 5.46
CA GLU A 422 -14.33 39.47 5.35
C GLU A 422 -14.54 38.28 4.40
N ALA A 423 -15.79 37.83 4.19
CA ALA A 423 -16.11 36.74 3.26
C ALA A 423 -15.86 37.12 1.79
N PHE A 424 -15.81 38.41 1.47
CA PHE A 424 -15.65 38.95 0.10
C PHE A 424 -14.24 39.49 -0.14
N SER A 425 -13.41 39.57 0.89
CA SER A 425 -12.02 40.04 0.81
C SER A 425 -11.19 39.16 -0.11
N ASP A 426 -10.34 39.76 -0.92
CA ASP A 426 -9.38 39.07 -1.78
C ASP A 426 -7.97 38.98 -1.12
N SER A 427 -7.81 39.48 0.10
CA SER A 427 -6.59 39.41 0.91
C SER A 427 -6.73 38.34 1.99
N TYR A 428 -5.69 37.52 2.14
CA TYR A 428 -5.51 36.60 3.28
C TYR A 428 -5.07 37.38 4.49
#